data_2d95750b546c963d03fa988c7501069b
#
_entry.id   2d95750b546c963d03fa988c7501069b
#
_cell.length_a   1.000
_cell.length_b   1.000
_cell.length_c   1.000
_cell.angle_alpha   90.00
_cell.angle_beta   90.00
_cell.angle_gamma   90.00
#
_symmetry.space_group_name_H-M   'P 1'
#
loop_
_entity.id
_entity.type
_entity.pdbx_description
1 polymer ?
#
loop_
_entity_poly.entity_id
_entity_poly.type
_entity_poly.pdbx_seq_one_letter_code
_entity_poly.pdbx_strand_id
1 'polypeptide(L)'
;MKDINLNNFILENSLDIPLDVSIGVVSVPTGLNYSDQIKKVKEQNQHANMKFTFSDPDYSGLVDKFDWANSALIFAYDYKNKVNTSNLTNIGYGQIARFAQQDFYLPLKKIINQFEDIFNELNIKHQTFIDNPKHYDRSFFEKSGMGWQGKSTMMLSPGIGPWQLLGTVYVETNFQSTDERTYSCGECNLCQISCPTGALDNEYKLDSNKCISYWLQSPEIIPYDMRESIGNRFYGCDECLISCPPGQSNKIKIRTKNEFQVNLEDLLETNDEVLLKNYYWFYIPKRNADYLKRNAVIALTNNPNKSTFNFFLKLYTNSSDFLKTYILWGFWKLGKIFEISSLLDNEVNENLKLEYEKLKSMTS
;
A
#
# COMPACT_ATOMS: atom_id res chain seq x y z
N MET A 1 16.55 23.78 -28.89
CA MET A 1 17.75 23.18 -28.25
C MET A 1 17.76 21.71 -28.62
N LYS A 2 18.96 21.11 -28.74
CA LYS A 2 19.05 19.66 -29.07
C LYS A 2 18.72 18.88 -27.83
N ASP A 3 17.84 17.87 -27.99
CA ASP A 3 17.44 17.02 -26.86
C ASP A 3 18.64 16.27 -26.28
N ILE A 4 18.74 16.23 -24.97
CA ILE A 4 19.81 15.53 -24.24
C ILE A 4 19.45 14.05 -24.12
N ASN A 5 20.40 13.18 -24.49
CA ASN A 5 20.24 11.75 -24.25
C ASN A 5 20.48 11.45 -22.77
N LEU A 6 19.52 10.78 -22.11
CA LEU A 6 19.60 10.50 -20.68
C LEU A 6 20.80 9.62 -20.31
N ASN A 7 21.15 8.64 -21.13
CA ASN A 7 22.29 7.76 -20.83
C ASN A 7 23.62 8.55 -20.89
N ASN A 8 23.75 9.48 -21.83
CA ASN A 8 24.92 10.36 -21.87
C ASN A 8 24.96 11.27 -20.64
N PHE A 9 23.83 11.84 -20.24
CA PHE A 9 23.76 12.67 -19.03
C PHE A 9 24.18 11.89 -17.78
N ILE A 10 23.71 10.63 -17.64
CA ILE A 10 24.09 9.74 -16.52
C ILE A 10 25.62 9.50 -16.52
N LEU A 11 26.21 9.19 -17.68
CA LEU A 11 27.64 8.92 -17.81
C LEU A 11 28.49 10.16 -17.56
N GLU A 12 28.14 11.30 -18.13
CA GLU A 12 28.86 12.56 -17.99
C GLU A 12 28.87 13.06 -16.54
N ASN A 13 27.81 12.79 -15.79
CA ASN A 13 27.71 13.20 -14.39
C ASN A 13 28.02 12.05 -13.40
N SER A 14 28.51 10.92 -13.88
CA SER A 14 28.92 9.76 -13.04
C SER A 14 27.84 9.29 -12.08
N LEU A 15 26.55 9.32 -12.50
CA LEU A 15 25.42 8.88 -11.68
C LEU A 15 25.43 7.35 -11.56
N ASP A 16 25.31 6.83 -10.34
CA ASP A 16 25.27 5.40 -10.08
C ASP A 16 23.81 4.90 -10.06
N ILE A 17 23.40 4.25 -11.14
CA ILE A 17 22.04 3.72 -11.31
C ILE A 17 22.07 2.22 -11.12
N PRO A 18 21.51 1.70 -9.99
CA PRO A 18 21.44 0.28 -9.75
C PRO A 18 20.56 -0.46 -10.77
N LEU A 19 20.83 -1.76 -10.99
CA LEU A 19 20.08 -2.60 -11.94
C LEU A 19 18.59 -2.78 -11.61
N ASP A 20 18.20 -2.49 -10.39
CA ASP A 20 16.81 -2.54 -9.92
C ASP A 20 16.08 -1.20 -10.08
N VAL A 21 16.67 -0.26 -10.81
CA VAL A 21 16.04 1.00 -11.19
C VAL A 21 15.97 1.14 -12.70
N SER A 22 14.78 1.42 -13.18
CA SER A 22 14.54 1.82 -14.57
C SER A 22 14.15 3.29 -14.60
N ILE A 23 14.62 4.01 -15.62
CA ILE A 23 14.29 5.43 -15.81
C ILE A 23 13.72 5.62 -17.21
N GLY A 24 12.51 6.18 -17.28
CA GLY A 24 11.89 6.61 -18.52
C GLY A 24 11.82 8.12 -18.62
N VAL A 25 11.68 8.63 -19.83
CA VAL A 25 11.55 10.05 -20.11
C VAL A 25 10.28 10.33 -20.89
N VAL A 26 9.56 11.35 -20.49
CA VAL A 26 8.36 11.85 -21.17
C VAL A 26 8.52 13.35 -21.43
N SER A 27 8.26 13.78 -22.67
CA SER A 27 8.18 15.21 -22.97
C SER A 27 6.95 15.83 -22.31
N VAL A 28 7.09 17.04 -21.79
CA VAL A 28 6.03 17.84 -21.17
C VAL A 28 5.85 19.12 -22.03
N PRO A 29 4.61 19.59 -22.27
CA PRO A 29 3.36 19.10 -21.75
C PRO A 29 2.84 17.84 -22.46
N THR A 30 2.16 16.95 -21.73
CA THR A 30 1.55 15.73 -22.29
C THR A 30 0.11 15.95 -22.78
N GLY A 31 -0.55 16.98 -22.30
CA GLY A 31 -1.98 17.26 -22.53
C GLY A 31 -2.94 16.31 -21.81
N LEU A 32 -2.44 15.44 -20.92
CA LEU A 32 -3.28 14.47 -20.20
C LEU A 32 -3.94 15.09 -18.99
N ASN A 33 -5.23 14.78 -18.80
CA ASN A 33 -6.03 15.21 -17.66
C ASN A 33 -6.97 14.06 -17.24
N TYR A 34 -6.91 13.67 -15.98
CA TYR A 34 -7.70 12.59 -15.38
C TYR A 34 -8.80 13.11 -14.42
N SER A 35 -9.08 14.40 -14.41
CA SER A 35 -10.06 15.01 -13.49
C SER A 35 -11.44 14.35 -13.60
N ASP A 36 -11.91 14.07 -14.81
CA ASP A 36 -13.22 13.45 -15.02
C ASP A 36 -13.28 11.99 -14.55
N GLN A 37 -12.18 11.25 -14.69
CA GLN A 37 -12.08 9.89 -14.15
C GLN A 37 -12.13 9.91 -12.62
N ILE A 38 -11.43 10.85 -11.99
CA ILE A 38 -11.45 11.03 -10.53
C ILE A 38 -12.84 11.43 -10.05
N LYS A 39 -13.52 12.36 -10.77
CA LYS A 39 -14.91 12.75 -10.46
C LYS A 39 -15.85 11.55 -10.50
N LYS A 40 -15.77 10.71 -11.54
CA LYS A 40 -16.57 9.47 -11.65
C LYS A 40 -16.33 8.50 -10.49
N VAL A 41 -15.08 8.29 -10.08
CA VAL A 41 -14.76 7.45 -8.92
C VAL A 41 -15.38 7.98 -7.64
N LYS A 42 -15.39 9.32 -7.45
CA LYS A 42 -16.05 9.97 -6.31
C LYS A 42 -17.56 9.84 -6.37
N GLU A 43 -18.19 10.12 -7.51
CA GLU A 43 -19.63 10.00 -7.72
C GLU A 43 -20.14 8.57 -7.47
N GLN A 44 -19.35 7.56 -7.84
CA GLN A 44 -19.63 6.15 -7.60
C GLN A 44 -19.27 5.70 -6.17
N ASN A 45 -18.78 6.59 -5.31
CA ASN A 45 -18.33 6.31 -3.96
C ASN A 45 -17.29 5.17 -3.86
N GLN A 46 -16.48 4.97 -4.91
CA GLN A 46 -15.47 3.89 -4.97
C GLN A 46 -14.13 4.27 -4.32
N HIS A 47 -13.94 5.54 -3.97
CA HIS A 47 -12.74 6.06 -3.33
C HIS A 47 -12.73 5.85 -1.81
N ALA A 48 -13.78 5.26 -1.23
CA ALA A 48 -14.02 5.18 0.21
C ALA A 48 -13.88 6.60 0.85
N ASN A 49 -13.22 6.71 2.01
CA ASN A 49 -12.99 8.02 2.63
C ASN A 49 -11.57 8.57 2.42
N MET A 50 -10.90 8.17 1.34
CA MET A 50 -9.57 8.70 0.99
C MET A 50 -9.67 10.13 0.49
N LYS A 51 -9.48 11.09 1.41
CA LYS A 51 -9.61 12.53 1.12
C LYS A 51 -8.38 13.11 0.43
N PHE A 52 -7.19 12.64 0.79
CA PHE A 52 -5.94 13.24 0.34
C PHE A 52 -5.71 13.09 -1.17
N THR A 53 -6.03 11.94 -1.78
CA THR A 53 -5.84 11.69 -3.23
C THR A 53 -6.95 12.31 -4.07
N PHE A 54 -8.18 12.34 -3.55
CA PHE A 54 -9.37 12.73 -4.29
C PHE A 54 -9.98 14.05 -3.80
N SER A 55 -9.26 14.85 -3.01
CA SER A 55 -9.78 16.09 -2.44
C SER A 55 -10.16 17.12 -3.50
N ASP A 56 -9.31 17.28 -4.51
CA ASP A 56 -9.50 18.20 -5.63
C ASP A 56 -9.24 17.47 -6.95
N PRO A 57 -10.28 17.00 -7.66
CA PRO A 57 -10.13 16.30 -8.94
C PRO A 57 -9.45 17.14 -10.01
N ASP A 58 -9.72 18.44 -10.07
CA ASP A 58 -9.18 19.31 -11.10
C ASP A 58 -7.67 19.54 -10.90
N TYR A 59 -7.21 19.61 -9.64
CA TYR A 59 -5.79 19.70 -9.34
C TYR A 59 -5.08 18.33 -9.41
N SER A 60 -5.63 17.30 -8.77
CA SER A 60 -4.99 15.97 -8.72
C SER A 60 -5.02 15.23 -10.04
N GLY A 61 -6.02 15.54 -10.90
CA GLY A 61 -6.15 14.93 -12.23
C GLY A 61 -5.26 15.54 -13.30
N LEU A 62 -4.69 16.72 -13.07
CA LEU A 62 -3.76 17.36 -14.00
C LEU A 62 -2.40 16.65 -13.99
N VAL A 63 -1.96 16.21 -15.15
CA VAL A 63 -0.65 15.59 -15.35
C VAL A 63 0.42 16.66 -15.53
N ASP A 64 0.15 17.66 -16.41
CA ASP A 64 1.06 18.75 -16.67
C ASP A 64 0.83 19.90 -15.67
N LYS A 65 1.68 20.00 -14.66
CA LYS A 65 1.52 20.95 -13.53
C LYS A 65 2.41 22.18 -13.64
N PHE A 66 3.44 22.11 -14.49
CA PHE A 66 4.47 23.13 -14.57
C PHE A 66 4.72 23.54 -16.01
N ASP A 67 4.42 24.80 -16.32
CA ASP A 67 4.63 25.44 -17.62
C ASP A 67 6.11 25.59 -18.00
N TRP A 68 7.01 25.56 -17.02
CA TRP A 68 8.45 25.64 -17.20
C TRP A 68 9.12 24.29 -17.49
N ALA A 69 8.44 23.18 -17.22
CA ALA A 69 9.01 21.84 -17.40
C ALA A 69 8.93 21.42 -18.88
N ASN A 70 10.02 20.89 -19.39
CA ASN A 70 10.10 20.36 -20.75
C ASN A 70 10.18 18.83 -20.80
N SER A 71 10.62 18.21 -19.71
CA SER A 71 10.64 16.75 -19.56
C SER A 71 10.24 16.33 -18.15
N ALA A 72 9.79 15.10 -18.05
CA ALA A 72 9.64 14.39 -16.79
C ALA A 72 10.47 13.10 -16.85
N LEU A 73 11.30 12.88 -15.83
CA LEU A 73 12.04 11.64 -15.60
C LEU A 73 11.22 10.77 -14.68
N ILE A 74 10.89 9.55 -15.09
CA ILE A 74 10.10 8.59 -14.32
C ILE A 74 11.02 7.49 -13.82
N PHE A 75 11.09 7.33 -12.51
CA PHE A 75 11.89 6.31 -11.84
C PHE A 75 10.97 5.17 -11.40
N ALA A 76 11.35 3.94 -11.72
CA ALA A 76 10.69 2.74 -11.25
C ALA A 76 11.71 1.87 -10.50
N TYR A 77 11.49 1.67 -9.20
CA TYR A 77 12.36 0.89 -8.34
C TYR A 77 11.77 -0.50 -8.13
N ASP A 78 12.45 -1.55 -8.63
CA ASP A 78 12.08 -2.96 -8.51
C ASP A 78 12.46 -3.52 -7.14
N TYR A 79 11.45 -3.90 -6.33
CA TYR A 79 11.66 -4.58 -5.04
C TYR A 79 11.32 -6.08 -5.07
N LYS A 80 10.97 -6.65 -6.23
CA LYS A 80 10.52 -8.04 -6.41
C LYS A 80 11.42 -9.08 -5.72
N ASN A 81 12.72 -8.93 -5.90
CA ASN A 81 13.72 -9.88 -5.40
C ASN A 81 14.21 -9.57 -3.97
N LYS A 82 13.68 -8.52 -3.34
CA LYS A 82 14.11 -8.01 -2.02
C LYS A 82 13.15 -8.38 -0.90
N VAL A 83 12.07 -9.04 -1.23
CA VAL A 83 10.99 -9.39 -0.31
C VAL A 83 10.94 -10.89 -0.03
N ASN A 84 10.34 -11.24 1.11
CA ASN A 84 10.00 -12.63 1.40
C ASN A 84 8.71 -13.00 0.64
N THR A 85 8.77 -14.08 -0.07
CA THR A 85 7.65 -14.59 -0.89
C THR A 85 6.95 -15.79 -0.24
N SER A 86 7.35 -16.21 0.95
CA SER A 86 6.71 -17.31 1.66
C SER A 86 5.28 -16.95 2.05
N ASN A 87 4.32 -17.74 1.61
CA ASN A 87 2.91 -17.64 2.02
C ASN A 87 2.62 -18.48 3.29
N LEU A 88 3.62 -19.17 3.83
CA LEU A 88 3.48 -19.94 5.06
C LEU A 88 3.41 -18.98 6.25
N THR A 89 2.30 -19.00 6.95
CA THR A 89 2.11 -18.20 8.15
C THR A 89 2.07 -19.12 9.36
N ASN A 90 2.92 -18.83 10.34
CA ASN A 90 2.86 -19.50 11.62
C ASN A 90 1.58 -19.09 12.39
N ILE A 91 1.06 -19.99 13.20
CA ILE A 91 -0.07 -19.69 14.09
C ILE A 91 0.35 -18.58 15.06
N GLY A 92 -0.52 -17.57 15.24
CA GLY A 92 -0.23 -16.40 16.07
C GLY A 92 0.63 -15.33 15.40
N TYR A 93 0.94 -15.50 14.10
CA TYR A 93 1.73 -14.53 13.35
C TYR A 93 0.89 -13.80 12.30
N GLY A 94 1.21 -12.52 12.07
CA GLY A 94 0.61 -11.67 11.04
C GLY A 94 1.52 -11.52 9.82
N GLN A 95 0.89 -11.37 8.65
CA GLN A 95 1.59 -11.09 7.38
C GLN A 95 1.67 -9.61 7.10
N ILE A 96 2.82 -9.17 6.59
CA ILE A 96 3.02 -7.83 6.03
C ILE A 96 3.10 -7.95 4.51
N ALA A 97 2.34 -7.13 3.80
CA ALA A 97 2.41 -7.03 2.35
C ALA A 97 3.83 -6.66 1.89
N ARG A 98 4.24 -7.18 0.74
CA ARG A 98 5.64 -7.12 0.28
C ARG A 98 6.16 -5.69 0.19
N PHE A 99 5.33 -4.74 -0.29
CA PHE A 99 5.73 -3.33 -0.40
C PHE A 99 6.07 -2.68 0.94
N ALA A 100 5.58 -3.23 2.05
CA ALA A 100 5.72 -2.69 3.39
C ALA A 100 6.72 -3.47 4.26
N GLN A 101 7.36 -4.53 3.75
CA GLN A 101 8.31 -5.33 4.51
C GLN A 101 9.56 -4.53 4.94
N GLN A 102 9.89 -3.48 4.20
CA GLN A 102 10.92 -2.49 4.54
C GLN A 102 10.63 -1.16 3.84
N ASP A 103 11.36 -0.11 4.17
CA ASP A 103 11.24 1.19 3.50
C ASP A 103 11.90 1.18 2.11
N PHE A 104 11.14 0.76 1.10
CA PHE A 104 11.61 0.76 -0.29
C PHE A 104 11.60 2.14 -0.94
N TYR A 105 10.97 3.15 -0.33
CA TYR A 105 11.10 4.52 -0.80
C TYR A 105 12.45 5.14 -0.49
N LEU A 106 13.13 4.67 0.56
CA LEU A 106 14.44 5.21 0.94
C LEU A 106 15.51 5.00 -0.16
N PRO A 107 15.71 3.78 -0.75
CA PRO A 107 16.64 3.61 -1.87
C PRO A 107 16.19 4.38 -3.12
N LEU A 108 14.90 4.45 -3.45
CA LEU A 108 14.40 5.24 -4.56
C LEU A 108 14.74 6.73 -4.39
N LYS A 109 14.50 7.29 -3.20
CA LYS A 109 14.85 8.68 -2.86
C LYS A 109 16.35 8.94 -3.01
N LYS A 110 17.21 8.03 -2.56
CA LYS A 110 18.66 8.18 -2.68
C LYS A 110 19.11 8.29 -4.14
N ILE A 111 18.45 7.56 -5.04
CA ILE A 111 18.78 7.62 -6.47
C ILE A 111 18.30 8.93 -7.08
N ILE A 112 17.06 9.33 -6.78
CA ILE A 112 16.52 10.60 -7.27
C ILE A 112 17.35 11.79 -6.76
N ASN A 113 17.79 11.76 -5.50
CA ASN A 113 18.62 12.82 -4.93
C ASN A 113 19.94 13.02 -5.70
N GLN A 114 20.56 11.97 -6.27
CA GLN A 114 21.74 12.15 -7.11
C GLN A 114 21.44 13.04 -8.32
N PHE A 115 20.26 12.89 -8.94
CA PHE A 115 19.84 13.76 -10.03
C PHE A 115 19.56 15.18 -9.55
N GLU A 116 18.89 15.34 -8.41
CA GLU A 116 18.60 16.65 -7.83
C GLU A 116 19.90 17.41 -7.51
N ASP A 117 20.90 16.73 -6.96
CA ASP A 117 22.21 17.33 -6.66
C ASP A 117 22.86 17.87 -7.94
N ILE A 118 22.91 17.07 -9.03
CA ILE A 118 23.45 17.52 -10.32
C ILE A 118 22.59 18.65 -10.92
N PHE A 119 21.25 18.57 -10.84
CA PHE A 119 20.40 19.65 -11.33
C PHE A 119 20.63 20.95 -10.58
N ASN A 120 20.86 20.88 -9.26
CA ASN A 120 21.22 22.04 -8.45
C ASN A 120 22.60 22.63 -8.86
N GLU A 121 23.60 21.76 -9.04
CA GLU A 121 24.96 22.20 -9.48
C GLU A 121 24.93 22.88 -10.84
N LEU A 122 24.12 22.37 -11.76
CA LEU A 122 23.96 22.92 -13.12
C LEU A 122 22.92 24.05 -13.19
N ASN A 123 22.32 24.46 -12.06
CA ASN A 123 21.24 25.44 -11.99
C ASN A 123 20.04 25.09 -12.89
N ILE A 124 19.71 23.81 -13.02
CA ILE A 124 18.56 23.31 -13.77
C ILE A 124 17.34 23.29 -12.85
N LYS A 125 16.26 23.96 -13.25
CA LYS A 125 15.00 23.96 -12.50
C LYS A 125 14.37 22.58 -12.55
N HIS A 126 13.96 22.06 -11.37
CA HIS A 126 13.34 20.75 -11.23
C HIS A 126 12.33 20.70 -10.08
N GLN A 127 11.46 19.68 -10.09
CA GLN A 127 10.50 19.40 -9.01
C GLN A 127 10.23 17.91 -8.93
N THR A 128 10.43 17.35 -7.74
CA THR A 128 10.29 15.91 -7.46
C THR A 128 8.98 15.58 -6.79
N PHE A 129 8.41 14.44 -7.17
CA PHE A 129 7.27 13.81 -6.54
C PHE A 129 7.57 12.32 -6.29
N ILE A 130 7.41 11.88 -5.04
CA ILE A 130 7.52 10.48 -4.62
C ILE A 130 6.38 10.22 -3.65
N ASP A 131 5.51 9.27 -3.96
CA ASP A 131 4.32 8.93 -3.13
C ASP A 131 3.52 10.19 -2.73
N ASN A 132 3.29 11.06 -3.69
CA ASN A 132 2.65 12.35 -3.44
C ASN A 132 1.22 12.36 -3.97
N PRO A 133 0.19 12.61 -3.13
CA PRO A 133 -1.22 12.60 -3.55
C PRO A 133 -1.57 13.70 -4.57
N LYS A 134 -0.69 14.68 -4.76
CA LYS A 134 -0.89 15.77 -5.72
C LYS A 134 -0.29 15.49 -7.09
N HIS A 135 0.24 14.28 -7.32
CA HIS A 135 0.86 13.91 -8.59
C HIS A 135 0.36 12.56 -9.09
N TYR A 136 0.30 12.40 -10.40
CA TYR A 136 -0.23 11.21 -11.07
C TYR A 136 0.87 10.43 -11.80
N ASP A 137 1.79 9.81 -11.04
CA ASP A 137 2.95 9.07 -11.56
C ASP A 137 2.59 8.03 -12.63
N ARG A 138 1.44 7.37 -12.48
CA ARG A 138 1.01 6.25 -13.31
C ARG A 138 0.93 6.60 -14.79
N SER A 139 0.41 7.78 -15.12
CA SER A 139 0.27 8.24 -16.50
C SER A 139 1.61 8.46 -17.17
N PHE A 140 2.57 9.02 -16.45
CA PHE A 140 3.93 9.22 -16.94
C PHE A 140 4.64 7.89 -17.14
N PHE A 141 4.47 6.96 -16.21
CA PHE A 141 5.04 5.63 -16.33
C PHE A 141 4.58 4.90 -17.60
N GLU A 142 3.27 4.91 -17.88
CA GLU A 142 2.72 4.29 -19.09
C GLU A 142 3.22 5.00 -20.35
N LYS A 143 3.16 6.33 -20.38
CA LYS A 143 3.61 7.13 -21.52
C LYS A 143 5.11 7.02 -21.81
N SER A 144 5.91 6.72 -20.80
CA SER A 144 7.36 6.48 -20.97
C SER A 144 7.69 5.11 -21.59
N GLY A 145 6.70 4.26 -21.85
CA GLY A 145 6.90 2.93 -22.41
C GLY A 145 7.54 1.89 -21.48
N MET A 146 7.73 2.21 -20.20
CA MET A 146 8.28 1.27 -19.22
C MET A 146 7.32 0.14 -18.84
N GLY A 147 6.01 0.33 -19.10
CA GLY A 147 4.99 -0.66 -18.78
C GLY A 147 3.59 -0.18 -19.09
N TRP A 148 2.61 -0.75 -18.41
CA TRP A 148 1.18 -0.48 -18.64
C TRP A 148 0.37 -0.49 -17.35
N GLN A 149 -0.82 0.10 -17.39
CA GLN A 149 -1.80 -0.06 -16.31
C GLN A 149 -2.44 -1.45 -16.39
N GLY A 150 -2.32 -2.23 -15.34
CA GLY A 150 -2.99 -3.53 -15.23
C GLY A 150 -4.45 -3.43 -14.85
N LYS A 151 -5.24 -4.49 -15.12
CA LYS A 151 -6.64 -4.61 -14.66
C LYS A 151 -6.77 -4.52 -13.14
N SER A 152 -5.70 -4.79 -12.38
CA SER A 152 -5.59 -4.59 -10.93
C SER A 152 -5.43 -3.12 -10.52
N THR A 153 -5.42 -2.18 -11.47
CA THR A 153 -5.07 -0.76 -11.29
C THR A 153 -3.61 -0.46 -10.93
N MET A 154 -2.77 -1.50 -10.82
CA MET A 154 -1.34 -1.34 -10.57
C MET A 154 -0.57 -1.16 -11.89
N MET A 155 0.55 -0.44 -11.83
CA MET A 155 1.45 -0.32 -12.97
C MET A 155 2.32 -1.57 -13.07
N LEU A 156 2.43 -2.13 -14.26
CA LEU A 156 3.11 -3.39 -14.55
C LEU A 156 4.29 -3.16 -15.49
N SER A 157 5.46 -3.71 -15.17
CA SER A 157 6.61 -3.77 -16.09
C SER A 157 6.83 -5.20 -16.59
N PRO A 158 7.32 -5.37 -17.84
CA PRO A 158 7.72 -6.68 -18.33
C PRO A 158 8.73 -7.36 -17.42
N GLY A 159 8.47 -8.61 -17.01
CA GLY A 159 9.35 -9.40 -16.14
C GLY A 159 9.37 -9.02 -14.66
N ILE A 160 8.95 -7.81 -14.29
CA ILE A 160 8.87 -7.32 -12.91
C ILE A 160 7.43 -7.45 -12.40
N GLY A 161 6.45 -7.17 -13.26
CA GLY A 161 5.04 -7.10 -12.89
C GLY A 161 4.75 -5.88 -12.01
N PRO A 162 3.93 -6.03 -10.95
CA PRO A 162 3.50 -4.92 -10.09
C PRO A 162 4.48 -4.57 -8.96
N TRP A 163 5.65 -5.23 -8.88
CA TRP A 163 6.55 -5.15 -7.74
C TRP A 163 7.52 -3.97 -7.83
N GLN A 164 6.99 -2.76 -8.03
CA GLN A 164 7.80 -1.56 -8.18
C GLN A 164 7.17 -0.35 -7.49
N LEU A 165 8.00 0.59 -7.10
CA LEU A 165 7.62 1.92 -6.62
C LEU A 165 8.01 2.96 -7.66
N LEU A 166 7.23 4.03 -7.76
CA LEU A 166 7.42 5.09 -8.73
C LEU A 166 7.83 6.39 -8.06
N GLY A 167 8.56 7.20 -8.83
CA GLY A 167 8.85 8.60 -8.53
C GLY A 167 9.01 9.37 -9.82
N THR A 168 8.69 10.66 -9.80
CA THR A 168 8.76 11.53 -10.98
C THR A 168 9.55 12.80 -10.66
N VAL A 169 10.44 13.19 -11.57
CA VAL A 169 11.16 14.47 -11.51
C VAL A 169 10.83 15.26 -12.77
N TYR A 170 10.10 16.35 -12.62
CA TYR A 170 9.96 17.36 -13.66
C TYR A 170 11.25 18.17 -13.79
N VAL A 171 11.63 18.48 -15.00
CA VAL A 171 12.87 19.22 -15.29
C VAL A 171 12.68 20.18 -16.46
N GLU A 172 13.30 21.37 -16.40
CA GLU A 172 13.27 22.35 -17.49
C GLU A 172 14.11 21.96 -18.71
N THR A 173 14.99 20.98 -18.55
CA THR A 173 15.83 20.48 -19.62
C THR A 173 15.04 19.60 -20.58
N ASN A 174 15.30 19.73 -21.89
CA ASN A 174 14.74 18.83 -22.88
C ASN A 174 15.57 17.54 -22.91
N PHE A 175 15.03 16.46 -22.36
CA PHE A 175 15.57 15.12 -22.53
C PHE A 175 14.85 14.41 -23.68
N GLN A 176 15.60 13.57 -24.40
CA GLN A 176 15.02 12.71 -25.43
C GLN A 176 14.03 11.73 -24.80
N SER A 177 12.77 11.77 -25.23
CA SER A 177 11.74 10.84 -24.76
C SER A 177 12.10 9.39 -25.03
N THR A 178 11.77 8.51 -24.10
CA THR A 178 11.82 7.07 -24.33
C THR A 178 10.68 6.64 -25.26
N ASP A 179 10.90 5.55 -26.01
CA ASP A 179 9.92 5.05 -26.97
C ASP A 179 8.66 4.56 -26.27
N GLU A 180 7.51 5.02 -26.72
CA GLU A 180 6.22 4.45 -26.28
C GLU A 180 6.12 2.98 -26.73
N ARG A 181 5.67 2.12 -25.80
CA ARG A 181 5.43 0.69 -26.07
C ARG A 181 4.04 0.32 -25.62
N THR A 182 3.36 -0.48 -26.41
CA THR A 182 2.01 -0.94 -26.09
C THR A 182 2.07 -2.31 -25.44
N TYR A 183 1.64 -2.39 -24.20
CA TYR A 183 1.44 -3.62 -23.44
C TYR A 183 0.00 -3.68 -22.96
N SER A 184 -0.50 -4.89 -22.67
CA SER A 184 -1.83 -5.06 -22.08
C SER A 184 -1.93 -6.35 -21.28
N CYS A 185 -2.98 -6.46 -20.47
CA CYS A 185 -3.33 -7.70 -19.77
C CYS A 185 -4.04 -8.72 -20.68
N GLY A 186 -4.45 -8.35 -21.90
CA GLY A 186 -5.24 -9.23 -22.78
C GLY A 186 -6.46 -9.80 -22.04
N GLU A 187 -6.72 -11.08 -22.21
CA GLU A 187 -7.84 -11.80 -21.59
C GLU A 187 -7.59 -12.20 -20.11
N CYS A 188 -6.43 -11.88 -19.55
CA CYS A 188 -6.09 -12.27 -18.18
C CYS A 188 -6.96 -11.52 -17.14
N ASN A 189 -7.53 -12.26 -16.19
CA ASN A 189 -8.36 -11.73 -15.09
C ASN A 189 -7.96 -12.29 -13.71
N LEU A 190 -6.77 -12.86 -13.57
CA LEU A 190 -6.32 -13.53 -12.34
C LEU A 190 -6.32 -12.63 -11.12
N CYS A 191 -6.00 -11.33 -11.26
CA CYS A 191 -6.08 -10.38 -10.16
C CYS A 191 -7.51 -10.16 -9.65
N GLN A 192 -8.52 -10.24 -10.53
CA GLN A 192 -9.94 -10.14 -10.16
C GLN A 192 -10.39 -11.40 -9.42
N ILE A 193 -10.08 -12.58 -9.94
CA ILE A 193 -10.42 -13.87 -9.34
C ILE A 193 -9.76 -14.05 -7.97
N SER A 194 -8.52 -13.59 -7.81
CA SER A 194 -7.78 -13.74 -6.55
C SER A 194 -8.16 -12.72 -5.47
N CYS A 195 -8.92 -11.67 -5.81
CA CYS A 195 -9.32 -10.67 -4.83
C CYS A 195 -10.37 -11.24 -3.87
N PRO A 196 -10.07 -11.43 -2.57
CA PRO A 196 -10.96 -12.14 -1.65
C PRO A 196 -12.26 -11.38 -1.33
N THR A 197 -12.34 -10.11 -1.70
CA THR A 197 -13.47 -9.23 -1.38
C THR A 197 -14.18 -8.67 -2.62
N GLY A 198 -13.74 -9.05 -3.83
CA GLY A 198 -14.29 -8.52 -5.06
C GLY A 198 -14.04 -7.01 -5.28
N ALA A 199 -12.97 -6.46 -4.68
CA ALA A 199 -12.61 -5.05 -4.87
C ALA A 199 -12.24 -4.70 -6.32
N LEU A 200 -11.95 -5.71 -7.15
CA LEU A 200 -11.55 -5.60 -8.54
C LEU A 200 -12.57 -6.22 -9.51
N ASP A 201 -13.86 -6.27 -9.17
CA ASP A 201 -14.90 -6.86 -10.01
C ASP A 201 -15.00 -6.23 -11.40
N ASN A 202 -14.56 -5.00 -11.55
CA ASN A 202 -14.47 -4.30 -12.82
C ASN A 202 -13.02 -4.07 -13.24
N GLU A 203 -12.69 -4.35 -14.51
CA GLU A 203 -11.36 -4.12 -15.07
C GLU A 203 -10.94 -2.65 -14.95
N TYR A 204 -9.68 -2.43 -14.56
CA TYR A 204 -9.07 -1.10 -14.42
C TYR A 204 -9.77 -0.20 -13.38
N LYS A 205 -10.57 -0.78 -12.50
CA LYS A 205 -11.28 -0.07 -11.42
C LYS A 205 -11.08 -0.77 -10.08
N LEU A 206 -10.87 0.01 -9.05
CA LEU A 206 -10.79 -0.45 -7.67
C LEU A 206 -11.93 0.17 -6.87
N ASP A 207 -12.76 -0.68 -6.27
CA ASP A 207 -13.64 -0.27 -5.18
C ASP A 207 -12.87 -0.31 -3.86
N SER A 208 -12.43 0.85 -3.40
CA SER A 208 -11.63 0.95 -2.17
C SER A 208 -12.42 0.54 -0.92
N ASN A 209 -13.77 0.62 -0.94
CA ASN A 209 -14.61 0.17 0.17
C ASN A 209 -14.49 -1.34 0.41
N LYS A 210 -14.10 -2.11 -0.61
CA LYS A 210 -13.88 -3.54 -0.54
C LYS A 210 -12.40 -3.91 -0.39
N CYS A 211 -11.46 -2.97 -0.50
CA CYS A 211 -10.05 -3.27 -0.52
C CYS A 211 -9.49 -3.51 0.90
N ILE A 212 -8.95 -4.70 1.16
CA ILE A 212 -8.33 -5.04 2.45
C ILE A 212 -7.18 -4.09 2.79
N SER A 213 -6.35 -3.72 1.79
CA SER A 213 -5.24 -2.79 2.02
C SER A 213 -5.73 -1.41 2.49
N TYR A 214 -6.84 -0.92 1.95
CA TYR A 214 -7.48 0.31 2.44
C TYR A 214 -7.91 0.18 3.90
N TRP A 215 -8.64 -0.89 4.25
CA TRP A 215 -9.16 -1.07 5.61
C TRP A 215 -8.06 -1.17 6.66
N LEU A 216 -6.96 -1.85 6.35
CA LEU A 216 -5.82 -1.96 7.26
C LEU A 216 -5.09 -0.62 7.49
N GLN A 217 -5.32 0.37 6.63
CA GLN A 217 -4.75 1.73 6.71
C GLN A 217 -5.80 2.81 7.02
N SER A 218 -7.08 2.46 7.09
CA SER A 218 -8.18 3.40 7.35
C SER A 218 -8.28 3.77 8.83
N PRO A 219 -8.65 5.02 9.17
CA PRO A 219 -9.01 5.42 10.54
C PRO A 219 -10.41 4.98 10.95
N GLU A 220 -11.18 4.37 10.06
CA GLU A 220 -12.57 4.01 10.30
C GLU A 220 -12.73 2.67 11.01
N ILE A 221 -13.94 2.44 11.54
CA ILE A 221 -14.31 1.14 12.13
C ILE A 221 -14.42 0.12 11.00
N ILE A 222 -13.63 -0.94 11.07
CA ILE A 222 -13.64 -2.02 10.09
C ILE A 222 -14.93 -2.84 10.25
N PRO A 223 -15.76 -3.02 9.20
CA PRO A 223 -16.95 -3.86 9.25
C PRO A 223 -16.64 -5.33 9.58
N TYR A 224 -17.57 -6.04 10.18
CA TYR A 224 -17.33 -7.42 10.65
C TYR A 224 -16.95 -8.39 9.52
N ASP A 225 -17.66 -8.34 8.40
CA ASP A 225 -17.38 -9.13 7.20
C ASP A 225 -15.97 -8.86 6.65
N MET A 226 -15.56 -7.60 6.69
CA MET A 226 -14.22 -7.21 6.30
C MET A 226 -13.15 -7.72 7.27
N ARG A 227 -13.44 -7.75 8.60
CA ARG A 227 -12.51 -8.31 9.60
C ARG A 227 -12.18 -9.77 9.32
N GLU A 228 -13.17 -10.56 8.90
CA GLU A 228 -12.95 -11.96 8.51
C GLU A 228 -12.11 -12.06 7.22
N SER A 229 -12.45 -11.26 6.21
CA SER A 229 -11.76 -11.23 4.92
C SER A 229 -10.29 -10.81 5.03
N ILE A 230 -9.93 -10.03 6.05
CA ILE A 230 -8.54 -9.65 6.34
C ILE A 230 -7.67 -10.89 6.60
N GLY A 231 -8.23 -11.95 7.20
CA GLY A 231 -7.46 -13.13 7.56
C GLY A 231 -6.32 -12.76 8.53
N ASN A 232 -5.15 -13.32 8.32
CA ASN A 232 -3.97 -13.05 9.14
C ASN A 232 -3.11 -11.85 8.65
N ARG A 233 -3.63 -11.00 7.78
CA ARG A 233 -2.91 -9.82 7.29
C ARG A 233 -2.84 -8.75 8.37
N PHE A 234 -1.62 -8.32 8.66
CA PHE A 234 -1.36 -7.26 9.64
C PHE A 234 -1.29 -5.88 8.96
N TYR A 235 -0.69 -5.80 7.75
CA TYR A 235 -0.57 -4.55 7.02
C TYR A 235 -0.50 -4.79 5.51
N GLY A 236 -1.40 -4.15 4.76
CA GLY A 236 -1.50 -4.30 3.30
C GLY A 236 -2.07 -5.66 2.84
N CYS A 237 -2.21 -5.82 1.53
CA CYS A 237 -2.71 -7.03 0.89
C CYS A 237 -2.10 -7.17 -0.51
N ASP A 238 -1.56 -8.35 -0.84
CA ASP A 238 -0.86 -8.63 -2.09
C ASP A 238 -1.59 -9.61 -3.01
N GLU A 239 -2.81 -10.06 -2.70
CA GLU A 239 -3.47 -11.15 -3.44
C GLU A 239 -3.57 -10.89 -4.94
N CYS A 240 -3.97 -9.68 -5.33
CA CYS A 240 -4.04 -9.28 -6.74
C CYS A 240 -2.66 -9.13 -7.40
N LEU A 241 -1.60 -8.97 -6.63
CA LEU A 241 -0.23 -8.82 -7.12
C LEU A 241 0.48 -10.17 -7.24
N ILE A 242 0.27 -11.05 -6.26
CA ILE A 242 0.83 -12.41 -6.24
C ILE A 242 0.32 -13.23 -7.43
N SER A 243 -0.96 -13.05 -7.78
CA SER A 243 -1.58 -13.77 -8.91
C SER A 243 -1.18 -13.25 -10.28
N CYS A 244 -0.51 -12.09 -10.37
CA CYS A 244 -0.18 -11.43 -11.63
C CYS A 244 0.98 -12.15 -12.37
N PRO A 245 0.76 -12.74 -13.57
CA PRO A 245 1.77 -13.54 -14.28
C PRO A 245 3.08 -12.78 -14.57
N PRO A 246 3.09 -11.52 -15.04
CA PRO A 246 4.32 -10.77 -15.24
C PRO A 246 5.18 -10.62 -13.97
N GLY A 247 4.54 -10.65 -12.81
CA GLY A 247 5.19 -10.56 -11.49
C GLY A 247 5.71 -11.88 -10.94
N GLN A 248 5.35 -13.00 -11.57
CA GLN A 248 5.82 -14.33 -11.17
C GLN A 248 7.18 -14.59 -11.78
N SER A 249 8.19 -14.90 -10.98
CA SER A 249 9.50 -15.34 -11.47
C SER A 249 9.64 -16.84 -11.30
N ASN A 250 10.15 -17.52 -12.33
CA ASN A 250 10.50 -18.94 -12.27
C ASN A 250 11.73 -19.23 -11.38
N LYS A 251 12.30 -18.21 -10.75
CA LYS A 251 13.50 -18.28 -9.90
C LYS A 251 13.31 -17.51 -8.58
N ILE A 252 12.26 -17.83 -7.84
CA ILE A 252 12.15 -17.33 -6.46
C ILE A 252 13.16 -18.12 -5.63
N LYS A 253 14.27 -17.50 -5.26
CA LYS A 253 15.10 -17.98 -4.15
C LYS A 253 14.25 -17.79 -2.90
N ILE A 254 13.62 -18.88 -2.42
CA ILE A 254 12.95 -18.91 -1.12
C ILE A 254 14.03 -18.58 -0.10
N ARG A 255 14.05 -17.36 0.41
CA ARG A 255 14.77 -17.04 1.63
C ARG A 255 14.02 -17.72 2.77
N THR A 256 14.62 -18.74 3.36
CA THR A 256 14.00 -19.64 4.34
C THR A 256 13.87 -19.05 5.76
N LYS A 257 14.08 -17.75 5.95
CA LYS A 257 13.84 -17.09 7.23
C LYS A 257 12.52 -16.34 7.22
N ASN A 258 11.67 -16.64 8.20
CA ASN A 258 10.37 -16.00 8.48
C ASN A 258 10.52 -14.53 8.96
N GLU A 259 11.48 -13.78 8.42
CA GLU A 259 11.90 -12.46 8.90
C GLU A 259 10.82 -11.37 8.77
N PHE A 260 9.73 -11.63 8.02
CA PHE A 260 8.67 -10.66 7.74
C PHE A 260 7.29 -11.09 8.23
N GLN A 261 7.23 -12.09 9.09
CA GLN A 261 6.06 -12.39 9.88
C GLN A 261 6.21 -11.75 11.26
N VAL A 262 5.13 -11.14 11.74
CA VAL A 262 5.11 -10.45 13.01
C VAL A 262 4.44 -11.36 14.03
N ASN A 263 5.10 -11.65 15.15
CA ASN A 263 4.44 -12.24 16.31
C ASN A 263 3.42 -11.22 16.83
N LEU A 264 2.14 -11.56 16.76
CA LEU A 264 1.06 -10.61 17.03
C LEU A 264 0.87 -10.34 18.53
N GLU A 265 1.16 -11.29 19.40
CA GLU A 265 1.12 -11.10 20.85
C GLU A 265 2.25 -10.16 21.29
N ASP A 266 3.50 -10.40 20.85
CA ASP A 266 4.64 -9.51 21.13
C ASP A 266 4.39 -8.08 20.65
N LEU A 267 3.79 -7.94 19.46
CA LEU A 267 3.45 -6.64 18.91
C LEU A 267 2.42 -5.91 19.77
N LEU A 268 1.37 -6.62 20.22
CA LEU A 268 0.30 -6.05 21.06
C LEU A 268 0.81 -5.61 22.45
N GLU A 269 1.84 -6.27 22.96
CA GLU A 269 2.50 -5.89 24.23
C GLU A 269 3.56 -4.78 24.04
N THR A 270 3.97 -4.50 22.79
CA THR A 270 4.97 -3.48 22.52
C THR A 270 4.44 -2.08 22.86
N ASN A 271 5.31 -1.28 23.50
CA ASN A 271 5.02 0.13 23.80
C ASN A 271 4.75 0.91 22.50
N ASP A 272 3.80 1.85 22.53
CA ASP A 272 3.31 2.60 21.37
C ASP A 272 4.41 3.39 20.65
N GLU A 273 5.31 4.04 21.39
CA GLU A 273 6.42 4.82 20.82
C GLU A 273 7.40 3.91 20.08
N VAL A 274 7.73 2.74 20.68
CA VAL A 274 8.60 1.72 20.08
C VAL A 274 7.95 1.15 18.84
N LEU A 275 6.64 0.83 18.90
CA LEU A 275 5.88 0.31 17.78
C LEU A 275 5.87 1.29 16.60
N LEU A 276 5.57 2.56 16.85
CA LEU A 276 5.57 3.61 15.83
C LEU A 276 6.97 3.85 15.24
N LYS A 277 8.02 3.72 16.04
CA LYS A 277 9.41 3.81 15.56
C LYS A 277 9.79 2.62 14.69
N ASN A 278 9.41 1.40 15.07
CA ASN A 278 9.71 0.17 14.32
C ASN A 278 9.03 0.12 12.96
N TYR A 279 7.87 0.83 12.81
CA TYR A 279 7.10 0.91 11.57
C TYR A 279 6.97 2.36 11.07
N TYR A 280 8.07 3.14 11.12
CA TYR A 280 8.06 4.56 10.76
C TYR A 280 7.64 4.82 9.31
N TRP A 281 7.88 3.88 8.41
CA TRP A 281 7.52 3.97 6.99
C TRP A 281 6.08 3.55 6.68
N PHE A 282 5.35 3.00 7.64
CA PHE A 282 3.93 2.68 7.46
C PHE A 282 3.10 3.96 7.50
N TYR A 283 2.10 4.01 6.62
CA TYR A 283 1.01 4.97 6.81
C TYR A 283 0.16 4.51 7.99
N ILE A 284 0.21 5.25 9.07
CA ILE A 284 -0.56 4.99 10.29
C ILE A 284 -1.41 6.23 10.55
N PRO A 285 -2.77 6.12 10.53
CA PRO A 285 -3.65 7.26 10.73
C PRO A 285 -3.29 8.03 12.01
N LYS A 286 -3.15 9.36 11.90
CA LYS A 286 -2.80 10.25 13.01
C LYS A 286 -1.55 9.81 13.81
N ARG A 287 -0.70 8.94 13.25
CA ARG A 287 0.42 8.30 13.98
C ARG A 287 0.01 7.70 15.31
N ASN A 288 -1.19 7.11 15.41
CA ASN A 288 -1.67 6.44 16.60
C ASN A 288 -1.47 4.92 16.49
N ALA A 289 -0.74 4.33 17.43
CA ALA A 289 -0.40 2.91 17.49
C ALA A 289 -1.63 1.99 17.56
N ASP A 290 -2.75 2.46 18.09
CA ASP A 290 -3.99 1.70 18.17
C ASP A 290 -4.48 1.17 16.82
N TYR A 291 -4.19 1.86 15.72
CA TYR A 291 -4.56 1.37 14.37
C TYR A 291 -3.74 0.15 13.96
N LEU A 292 -2.47 0.06 14.34
CA LEU A 292 -1.67 -1.15 14.14
C LEU A 292 -2.09 -2.27 15.10
N LYS A 293 -2.32 -1.95 16.37
CA LYS A 293 -2.79 -2.90 17.37
C LYS A 293 -4.16 -3.47 17.00
N ARG A 294 -5.07 -2.64 16.47
CA ARG A 294 -6.34 -3.10 15.88
C ARG A 294 -6.13 -4.17 14.81
N ASN A 295 -5.24 -3.92 13.87
CA ASN A 295 -4.94 -4.86 12.79
C ASN A 295 -4.37 -6.17 13.37
N ALA A 296 -3.52 -6.08 14.39
CA ALA A 296 -2.96 -7.23 15.08
C ALA A 296 -4.03 -8.05 15.82
N VAL A 297 -4.97 -7.40 16.51
CA VAL A 297 -6.11 -8.10 17.15
C VAL A 297 -6.95 -8.85 16.12
N ILE A 298 -7.27 -8.23 14.97
CA ILE A 298 -8.03 -8.87 13.89
C ILE A 298 -7.26 -10.07 13.34
N ALA A 299 -5.98 -9.89 13.01
CA ALA A 299 -5.14 -10.94 12.46
C ALA A 299 -4.94 -12.12 13.44
N LEU A 300 -4.75 -11.84 14.74
CA LEU A 300 -4.63 -12.86 15.78
C LEU A 300 -5.95 -13.60 16.00
N THR A 301 -7.07 -12.89 15.93
CA THR A 301 -8.41 -13.51 16.01
C THR A 301 -8.66 -14.50 14.85
N ASN A 302 -8.21 -14.14 13.64
CA ASN A 302 -8.36 -15.00 12.46
C ASN A 302 -7.34 -16.15 12.39
N ASN A 303 -6.21 -16.04 13.11
CA ASN A 303 -5.15 -17.06 13.16
C ASN A 303 -4.72 -17.34 14.62
N PRO A 304 -5.65 -17.77 15.50
CA PRO A 304 -5.44 -17.85 16.93
C PRO A 304 -4.54 -19.02 17.31
N ASN A 305 -3.74 -18.84 18.34
CA ASN A 305 -3.07 -19.92 19.06
C ASN A 305 -3.85 -20.33 20.32
N LYS A 306 -3.35 -21.30 21.07
CA LYS A 306 -4.03 -21.80 22.28
C LYS A 306 -4.08 -20.76 23.42
N SER A 307 -3.20 -19.77 23.44
CA SER A 307 -3.13 -18.71 24.47
C SER A 307 -3.99 -17.51 24.16
N THR A 308 -4.44 -17.33 22.91
CA THR A 308 -5.08 -16.12 22.41
C THR A 308 -6.24 -15.64 23.28
N PHE A 309 -7.11 -16.56 23.76
CA PHE A 309 -8.21 -16.17 24.64
C PHE A 309 -7.70 -15.55 25.96
N ASN A 310 -6.80 -16.23 26.66
CA ASN A 310 -6.23 -15.73 27.91
C ASN A 310 -5.39 -14.46 27.70
N PHE A 311 -4.74 -14.36 26.56
CA PHE A 311 -4.03 -13.15 26.18
C PHE A 311 -4.97 -11.96 25.99
N PHE A 312 -6.09 -12.15 25.31
CA PHE A 312 -7.12 -11.11 25.12
C PHE A 312 -7.77 -10.69 26.44
N LEU A 313 -7.96 -11.59 27.41
CA LEU A 313 -8.44 -11.23 28.76
C LEU A 313 -7.52 -10.21 29.44
N LYS A 314 -6.21 -10.43 29.40
CA LYS A 314 -5.22 -9.51 29.94
C LYS A 314 -5.15 -8.20 29.16
N LEU A 315 -5.19 -8.30 27.83
CA LEU A 315 -5.08 -7.13 26.93
C LEU A 315 -6.29 -6.20 27.11
N TYR A 316 -7.50 -6.73 27.27
CA TYR A 316 -8.73 -5.95 27.39
C TYR A 316 -8.67 -4.92 28.52
N THR A 317 -8.18 -5.32 29.70
CA THR A 317 -8.13 -4.46 30.89
C THR A 317 -7.25 -3.22 30.72
N ASN A 318 -6.22 -3.30 29.86
CA ASN A 318 -5.24 -2.23 29.67
C ASN A 318 -5.35 -1.54 28.30
N SER A 319 -6.40 -1.86 27.54
CA SER A 319 -6.59 -1.32 26.18
C SER A 319 -7.46 -0.07 26.17
N SER A 320 -7.27 0.78 25.15
CA SER A 320 -8.20 1.86 24.83
C SER A 320 -9.58 1.31 24.46
N ASP A 321 -10.62 2.13 24.63
CA ASP A 321 -11.99 1.73 24.24
C ASP A 321 -12.10 1.37 22.77
N PHE A 322 -11.33 2.05 21.91
CA PHE A 322 -11.23 1.72 20.50
C PHE A 322 -10.71 0.29 20.30
N LEU A 323 -9.64 -0.12 20.97
CA LEU A 323 -9.07 -1.45 20.84
C LEU A 323 -9.96 -2.53 21.50
N LYS A 324 -10.59 -2.21 22.64
CA LYS A 324 -11.56 -3.08 23.32
C LYS A 324 -12.70 -3.54 22.39
N THR A 325 -13.19 -2.68 21.50
CA THR A 325 -14.22 -3.00 20.51
C THR A 325 -13.79 -4.18 19.59
N TYR A 326 -12.52 -4.22 19.22
CA TYR A 326 -12.00 -5.32 18.39
C TYR A 326 -11.68 -6.57 19.19
N ILE A 327 -11.26 -6.42 20.46
CA ILE A 327 -11.05 -7.55 21.36
C ILE A 327 -12.40 -8.24 21.67
N LEU A 328 -13.48 -7.48 21.89
CA LEU A 328 -14.85 -8.04 22.03
C LEU A 328 -15.25 -8.86 20.81
N TRP A 329 -15.02 -8.36 19.60
CA TRP A 329 -15.22 -9.14 18.38
C TRP A 329 -14.34 -10.40 18.35
N GLY A 330 -13.11 -10.31 18.84
CA GLY A 330 -12.20 -11.45 18.98
C GLY A 330 -12.78 -12.54 19.89
N PHE A 331 -13.31 -12.18 21.06
CA PHE A 331 -13.97 -13.13 21.96
C PHE A 331 -15.20 -13.79 21.31
N TRP A 332 -15.99 -13.01 20.58
CA TRP A 332 -17.13 -13.52 19.84
C TRP A 332 -16.70 -14.53 18.78
N LYS A 333 -15.73 -14.19 17.96
CA LYS A 333 -15.23 -15.05 16.87
C LYS A 333 -14.59 -16.35 17.39
N LEU A 334 -13.96 -16.31 18.56
CA LEU A 334 -13.40 -17.47 19.25
C LEU A 334 -14.48 -18.35 19.94
N GLY A 335 -15.76 -17.97 19.88
CA GLY A 335 -16.84 -18.66 20.57
C GLY A 335 -16.83 -18.50 22.09
N LYS A 336 -16.19 -17.45 22.60
CA LYS A 336 -15.92 -17.20 24.03
C LYS A 336 -16.65 -15.98 24.59
N ILE A 337 -17.61 -15.41 23.87
CA ILE A 337 -18.28 -14.16 24.26
C ILE A 337 -19.03 -14.26 25.59
N PHE A 338 -19.59 -15.42 25.92
CA PHE A 338 -20.31 -15.63 27.20
C PHE A 338 -19.37 -15.79 28.40
N GLU A 339 -18.11 -16.16 28.18
CA GLU A 339 -17.12 -16.37 29.25
C GLU A 339 -16.54 -15.07 29.82
N ILE A 340 -16.83 -13.93 29.18
CA ILE A 340 -16.28 -12.61 29.57
C ILE A 340 -17.30 -11.70 30.25
N SER A 341 -18.48 -12.21 30.65
CA SER A 341 -19.53 -11.37 31.27
C SER A 341 -19.04 -10.57 32.47
N SER A 342 -18.20 -11.16 33.33
CA SER A 342 -17.63 -10.47 34.49
C SER A 342 -16.71 -9.30 34.16
N LEU A 343 -16.12 -9.24 32.98
CA LEU A 343 -15.35 -8.07 32.51
C LEU A 343 -16.29 -6.90 32.22
N LEU A 344 -17.50 -7.19 31.74
CA LEU A 344 -18.50 -6.19 31.35
C LEU A 344 -19.29 -5.66 32.56
N ASP A 345 -19.35 -6.40 33.66
CA ASP A 345 -19.98 -5.96 34.90
C ASP A 345 -19.27 -4.69 35.46
N ASN A 346 -17.97 -4.60 35.25
CA ASN A 346 -17.13 -3.47 35.68
C ASN A 346 -16.84 -2.45 34.57
N GLU A 347 -17.33 -2.69 33.33
CA GLU A 347 -17.11 -1.75 32.23
C GLU A 347 -17.99 -0.51 32.41
N VAL A 348 -17.39 0.67 32.27
CA VAL A 348 -18.09 1.96 32.42
C VAL A 348 -18.54 2.55 31.08
N ASN A 349 -17.96 2.09 29.98
CA ASN A 349 -18.30 2.58 28.66
C ASN A 349 -19.54 1.88 28.10
N GLU A 350 -20.64 2.62 28.03
CA GLU A 350 -21.94 2.09 27.53
C GLU A 350 -21.87 1.58 26.09
N ASN A 351 -21.04 2.18 25.23
CA ASN A 351 -20.89 1.70 23.84
C ASN A 351 -20.23 0.33 23.80
N LEU A 352 -19.31 0.01 24.71
CA LEU A 352 -18.69 -1.31 24.80
C LEU A 352 -19.69 -2.35 25.31
N LYS A 353 -20.57 -1.98 26.26
CA LYS A 353 -21.65 -2.84 26.71
C LYS A 353 -22.65 -3.13 25.58
N LEU A 354 -23.02 -2.10 24.81
CA LEU A 354 -23.91 -2.26 23.65
C LEU A 354 -23.28 -3.17 22.59
N GLU A 355 -21.99 -3.01 22.31
CA GLU A 355 -21.24 -3.87 21.38
C GLU A 355 -21.21 -5.31 21.86
N TYR A 356 -20.98 -5.54 23.15
CA TYR A 356 -21.02 -6.87 23.75
C TYR A 356 -22.40 -7.54 23.60
N GLU A 357 -23.50 -6.84 23.97
CA GLU A 357 -24.86 -7.40 23.83
C GLU A 357 -25.22 -7.67 22.36
N LYS A 358 -24.81 -6.81 21.45
CA LYS A 358 -24.96 -7.04 20.01
C LYS A 358 -24.25 -8.33 19.57
N LEU A 359 -22.98 -8.52 19.95
CA LEU A 359 -22.21 -9.72 19.60
C LEU A 359 -22.81 -11.00 20.21
N LYS A 360 -23.32 -10.93 21.44
CA LYS A 360 -24.08 -12.04 22.05
C LYS A 360 -25.31 -12.42 21.23
N SER A 361 -26.07 -11.42 20.78
CA SER A 361 -27.28 -11.67 19.99
C SER A 361 -26.99 -12.29 18.62
N MET A 362 -25.80 -12.10 18.08
CA MET A 362 -25.35 -12.73 16.82
C MET A 362 -24.92 -14.19 16.99
N THR A 363 -24.85 -14.70 18.24
CA THR A 363 -24.42 -16.07 18.55
C THR A 363 -25.64 -17.02 18.71
N SER A 364 -26.85 -16.48 18.86
CA SER A 364 -28.10 -17.19 19.05
C SER A 364 -28.78 -17.65 17.73
#